data_f9a727082cf0fe384cd630136627951d
#
_entry.id   f9a727082cf0fe384cd630136627951d
#
_cell.length_a   1.000
_cell.length_b   1.000
_cell.length_c   1.000
_cell.angle_alpha   90.00
_cell.angle_beta   90.00
_cell.angle_gamma   90.00
#
_symmetry.space_group_name_H-M   'P 1'
#
loop_
_entity.id
_entity.type
_entity.pdbx_description
1 polymer ?
#
loop_
_entity_poly.entity_id
_entity_poly.type
_entity_poly.pdbx_seq_one_letter_code
_entity_poly.pdbx_strand_id
1 'polypeptide(L)'
;MFLSTTGDVLDALQQAAFERFVRRGGGFVGVHSAADTEYDWAFYGGLIGAYFSDHPDIQTATIHIELDSHPSTASLPRAWIRRDEWYNFRRNPRGAVSVLATLDERTYSGGTMALDHPIMWAQTYEGGRSWYTAGGHTAESFAEAQFLDHLGRAILWAAGAI
;
A
#
# COMPACT_ATOMS: atom_id res chain seq x y z
N MET A 1 5.56 -1.17 10.84
CA MET A 1 5.45 -0.55 9.51
C MET A 1 6.67 -0.94 8.69
N PHE A 2 6.48 -1.33 7.44
CA PHE A 2 7.54 -1.52 6.45
C PHE A 2 7.53 -0.31 5.53
N LEU A 3 8.56 0.49 5.61
CA LEU A 3 8.70 1.73 4.85
C LEU A 3 9.80 1.54 3.80
N SER A 4 9.41 1.41 2.55
CA SER A 4 10.31 1.23 1.41
C SER A 4 11.36 0.13 1.62
N THR A 5 10.91 -1.00 2.21
CA THR A 5 11.74 -2.21 2.32
C THR A 5 11.80 -2.95 0.98
N THR A 6 12.84 -3.74 0.74
CA THR A 6 12.99 -4.58 -0.47
C THR A 6 13.76 -5.85 -0.15
N GLY A 7 13.46 -6.95 -0.85
CA GLY A 7 14.07 -8.25 -0.62
C GLY A 7 13.70 -8.88 0.72
N ASP A 8 14.50 -9.82 1.19
CA ASP A 8 14.27 -10.50 2.47
C ASP A 8 14.81 -9.65 3.61
N VAL A 9 13.92 -9.17 4.48
CA VAL A 9 14.25 -8.28 5.61
C VAL A 9 14.11 -8.95 6.97
N LEU A 10 13.50 -10.13 7.02
CA LEU A 10 13.30 -10.91 8.24
C LEU A 10 13.90 -12.32 8.09
N ASP A 11 14.58 -12.80 9.13
CA ASP A 11 14.92 -14.21 9.23
C ASP A 11 13.72 -15.06 9.67
N ALA A 12 13.84 -16.39 9.63
CA ALA A 12 12.74 -17.30 9.94
C ALA A 12 12.18 -17.13 11.36
N LEU A 13 12.99 -16.74 12.35
CA LEU A 13 12.53 -16.50 13.71
C LEU A 13 11.75 -15.20 13.81
N GLN A 14 12.20 -14.18 13.09
CA GLN A 14 11.54 -12.88 12.99
C GLN A 14 10.23 -13.00 12.22
N GLN A 15 10.19 -13.74 11.10
CA GLN A 15 8.96 -14.05 10.35
C GLN A 15 7.94 -14.74 11.26
N ALA A 16 8.34 -15.78 12.00
CA ALA A 16 7.45 -16.47 12.93
C ALA A 16 6.94 -15.55 14.07
N ALA A 17 7.78 -14.64 14.55
CA ALA A 17 7.39 -13.67 15.58
C ALA A 17 6.40 -12.62 15.02
N PHE A 18 6.64 -12.14 13.81
CA PHE A 18 5.79 -11.18 13.12
C PHE A 18 4.43 -11.80 12.77
N GLU A 19 4.40 -13.05 12.28
CA GLU A 19 3.15 -13.77 12.02
C GLU A 19 2.32 -13.91 13.29
N ARG A 20 2.92 -14.30 14.41
CA ARG A 20 2.21 -14.35 15.71
C ARG A 20 1.69 -13.00 16.16
N PHE A 21 2.41 -11.91 15.90
CA PHE A 21 1.96 -10.54 16.20
C PHE A 21 0.71 -10.19 15.40
N VAL A 22 0.71 -10.43 14.08
CA VAL A 22 -0.46 -10.17 13.22
C VAL A 22 -1.65 -11.03 13.64
N ARG A 23 -1.45 -12.35 13.85
CA ARG A 23 -2.52 -13.28 14.26
C ARG A 23 -3.17 -12.92 15.61
N ARG A 24 -2.48 -12.16 16.45
CA ARG A 24 -3.02 -11.62 17.72
C ARG A 24 -3.70 -10.27 17.56
N GLY A 25 -3.98 -9.82 16.34
CA GLY A 25 -4.63 -8.54 16.06
C GLY A 25 -3.65 -7.39 15.82
N GLY A 26 -2.37 -7.65 15.71
CA GLY A 26 -1.38 -6.62 15.41
C GLY A 26 -1.57 -6.00 14.03
N GLY A 27 -1.31 -4.68 13.92
CA GLY A 27 -1.47 -3.93 12.68
C GLY A 27 -0.21 -3.89 11.82
N PHE A 28 -0.40 -3.92 10.50
CA PHE A 28 0.64 -3.77 9.50
C PHE A 28 0.37 -2.55 8.62
N VAL A 29 1.42 -1.79 8.32
CA VAL A 29 1.41 -0.69 7.35
C VAL A 29 2.58 -0.91 6.39
N GLY A 30 2.27 -1.08 5.11
CA GLY A 30 3.23 -1.18 4.03
C GLY A 30 3.24 0.09 3.18
N VAL A 31 4.43 0.61 2.90
CA VAL A 31 4.62 1.79 2.07
C VAL A 31 5.56 1.44 0.92
N HIS A 32 5.13 1.73 -0.29
CA HIS A 32 5.89 1.64 -1.52
C HIS A 32 6.52 0.25 -1.71
N SER A 33 7.85 0.13 -1.67
CA SER A 33 8.55 -1.13 -1.89
C SER A 33 8.37 -2.18 -0.78
N ALA A 34 7.51 -1.91 0.22
CA ALA A 34 6.99 -3.01 1.03
C ALA A 34 6.31 -4.09 0.16
N ALA A 35 5.82 -3.77 -1.05
CA ALA A 35 5.31 -4.77 -2.01
C ALA A 35 6.41 -5.52 -2.77
N ASP A 36 7.67 -5.12 -2.63
CA ASP A 36 8.88 -5.73 -3.21
C ASP A 36 9.69 -6.48 -2.14
N THR A 37 9.03 -7.00 -1.14
CA THR A 37 9.63 -7.56 0.08
C THR A 37 9.09 -8.97 0.32
N GLU A 38 9.95 -9.90 0.85
CA GLU A 38 9.55 -11.23 1.34
C GLU A 38 8.78 -12.09 0.33
N TYR A 39 9.26 -12.19 -0.89
CA TYR A 39 8.55 -12.88 -1.99
C TYR A 39 8.28 -14.36 -1.74
N ASP A 40 9.17 -15.06 -1.02
CA ASP A 40 9.07 -16.49 -0.76
C ASP A 40 8.28 -16.82 0.52
N TRP A 41 7.77 -15.79 1.22
CA TRP A 41 6.98 -15.97 2.42
C TRP A 41 5.49 -15.80 2.16
N ALA A 42 4.77 -16.91 1.99
CA ALA A 42 3.35 -16.94 1.62
C ALA A 42 2.44 -16.13 2.57
N PHE A 43 2.74 -16.10 3.88
CA PHE A 43 2.02 -15.30 4.85
C PHE A 43 2.11 -13.80 4.52
N TYR A 44 3.31 -13.32 4.20
CA TYR A 44 3.51 -11.93 3.82
C TYR A 44 2.80 -11.59 2.50
N GLY A 45 2.83 -12.48 1.53
CA GLY A 45 2.10 -12.31 0.26
C GLY A 45 0.59 -12.11 0.45
N GLY A 46 0.00 -12.82 1.42
CA GLY A 46 -1.40 -12.60 1.81
C GLY A 46 -1.60 -11.29 2.57
N LEU A 47 -0.69 -10.94 3.47
CA LEU A 47 -0.74 -9.73 4.27
C LEU A 47 -0.60 -8.46 3.44
N ILE A 48 0.36 -8.41 2.49
CA ILE A 48 0.58 -7.25 1.63
C ILE A 48 -0.49 -7.11 0.53
N GLY A 49 -1.09 -8.21 0.11
CA GLY A 49 -2.19 -8.24 -0.87
C GLY A 49 -1.77 -8.40 -2.32
N ALA A 50 -0.73 -7.72 -2.76
CA ALA A 50 -0.13 -7.90 -4.09
C ALA A 50 1.36 -7.59 -4.04
N TYR A 51 2.12 -8.30 -4.86
CA TYR A 51 3.55 -8.05 -5.04
C TYR A 51 3.81 -7.15 -6.24
N PHE A 52 4.85 -6.34 -6.11
CA PHE A 52 5.43 -5.53 -7.16
C PHE A 52 5.81 -6.36 -8.40
N SER A 53 5.61 -5.79 -9.58
CA SER A 53 6.05 -6.32 -10.88
C SER A 53 7.14 -5.46 -11.49
N ASP A 54 6.81 -4.21 -11.76
CA ASP A 54 7.64 -3.22 -12.43
C ASP A 54 7.09 -1.80 -12.18
N HIS A 55 7.80 -0.79 -12.66
CA HIS A 55 7.35 0.60 -12.64
C HIS A 55 7.93 1.38 -13.82
N PRO A 56 7.21 2.39 -14.35
CA PRO A 56 7.78 3.40 -15.25
C PRO A 56 8.62 4.44 -14.47
N ASP A 57 9.21 5.39 -15.20
CA ASP A 57 9.88 6.54 -14.61
C ASP A 57 8.93 7.36 -13.72
N ILE A 58 9.49 8.05 -12.70
CA ILE A 58 8.76 8.95 -11.81
C ILE A 58 8.03 10.04 -12.63
N GLN A 59 6.71 10.10 -12.50
CA GLN A 59 5.88 11.01 -13.27
C GLN A 59 4.61 11.42 -12.51
N THR A 60 3.94 12.46 -12.99
CA THR A 60 2.67 12.90 -12.44
C THR A 60 1.53 12.00 -12.94
N ALA A 61 0.66 11.61 -12.03
CA ALA A 61 -0.57 10.87 -12.34
C ALA A 61 -1.73 11.29 -11.45
N THR A 62 -2.94 10.91 -11.83
CA THR A 62 -4.15 11.15 -11.06
C THR A 62 -4.56 9.88 -10.31
N ILE A 63 -4.75 10.03 -9.01
CA ILE A 63 -5.28 9.01 -8.12
C ILE A 63 -6.77 9.30 -7.91
N HIS A 64 -7.63 8.29 -8.08
CA HIS A 64 -9.04 8.35 -7.75
C HIS A 64 -9.32 7.66 -6.42
N ILE A 65 -9.87 8.40 -5.45
CA ILE A 65 -10.30 7.84 -4.17
C ILE A 65 -11.63 7.12 -4.38
N GLU A 66 -11.65 5.81 -4.10
CA GLU A 66 -12.85 4.98 -4.21
C GLU A 66 -13.60 4.85 -2.89
N LEU A 67 -12.88 4.70 -1.79
CA LEU A 67 -13.46 4.52 -0.45
C LEU A 67 -13.07 5.70 0.45
N ASP A 68 -13.87 6.75 0.42
CA ASP A 68 -13.68 7.97 1.21
C ASP A 68 -14.13 7.84 2.68
N SER A 69 -14.80 6.76 3.03
CA SER A 69 -15.19 6.45 4.42
C SER A 69 -14.07 5.81 5.24
N HIS A 70 -12.95 5.37 4.61
CA HIS A 70 -11.83 4.85 5.36
C HIS A 70 -11.03 6.01 6.01
N PRO A 71 -10.61 5.91 7.28
CA PRO A 71 -9.93 7.01 7.97
C PRO A 71 -8.74 7.61 7.20
N SER A 72 -7.93 6.79 6.54
CA SER A 72 -6.75 7.26 5.81
C SER A 72 -7.07 8.05 4.54
N THR A 73 -8.26 7.89 3.97
CA THR A 73 -8.65 8.56 2.71
C THR A 73 -9.69 9.65 2.90
N ALA A 74 -10.29 9.76 4.10
CA ALA A 74 -11.40 10.67 4.38
C ALA A 74 -11.08 12.17 4.16
N SER A 75 -9.80 12.57 4.27
CA SER A 75 -9.34 13.94 4.04
C SER A 75 -8.77 14.18 2.64
N LEU A 76 -8.68 13.14 1.80
CA LEU A 76 -8.11 13.26 0.47
C LEU A 76 -9.12 13.80 -0.55
N PRO A 77 -8.69 14.57 -1.55
CA PRO A 77 -9.56 14.97 -2.65
C PRO A 77 -9.93 13.74 -3.51
N ARG A 78 -11.14 13.69 -4.04
CA ARG A 78 -11.61 12.58 -4.89
C ARG A 78 -10.69 12.27 -6.08
N ALA A 79 -10.05 13.30 -6.64
CA ALA A 79 -9.00 13.21 -7.65
C ALA A 79 -7.74 13.88 -7.08
N TRP A 80 -6.76 13.08 -6.71
CA TRP A 80 -5.51 13.54 -6.10
C TRP A 80 -4.37 13.44 -7.12
N ILE A 81 -3.87 14.57 -7.58
CA ILE A 81 -2.80 14.65 -8.56
C ILE A 81 -1.47 14.70 -7.81
N ARG A 82 -0.58 13.74 -8.08
CA ARG A 82 0.74 13.66 -7.44
C ARG A 82 1.81 13.23 -8.43
N ARG A 83 3.06 13.53 -8.10
CA ARG A 83 4.25 13.02 -8.78
C ARG A 83 4.93 12.02 -7.87
N ASP A 84 5.03 10.77 -8.32
CA ASP A 84 5.66 9.68 -7.56
C ASP A 84 6.13 8.58 -8.54
N GLU A 85 6.69 7.49 -8.02
CA GLU A 85 6.93 6.26 -8.76
C GLU A 85 5.69 5.36 -8.66
N TRP A 86 5.16 4.97 -9.81
CA TRP A 86 3.89 4.23 -9.87
C TRP A 86 4.13 2.75 -10.13
N TYR A 87 3.82 1.91 -9.14
CA TYR A 87 4.01 0.47 -9.21
C TYR A 87 2.93 -0.22 -10.01
N ASN A 88 3.34 -1.10 -10.92
CA ASN A 88 2.52 -2.18 -11.45
C ASN A 88 2.66 -3.41 -10.55
N PHE A 89 1.63 -4.24 -10.47
CA PHE A 89 1.59 -5.40 -9.58
C PHE A 89 1.46 -6.70 -10.38
N ARG A 90 2.02 -7.80 -9.85
CA ARG A 90 1.93 -9.14 -10.46
C ARG A 90 0.49 -9.64 -10.60
N ARG A 91 -0.43 -9.11 -9.80
CA ARG A 91 -1.87 -9.38 -9.87
C ARG A 91 -2.66 -8.19 -9.34
N ASN A 92 -3.91 -8.04 -9.82
CA ASN A 92 -4.84 -7.09 -9.24
C ASN A 92 -5.34 -7.61 -7.88
N PRO A 93 -5.17 -6.87 -6.76
CA PRO A 93 -5.58 -7.32 -5.43
C PRO A 93 -7.08 -7.21 -5.15
N ARG A 94 -7.88 -6.53 -5.99
CA ARG A 94 -9.29 -6.14 -5.74
C ARG A 94 -10.16 -7.28 -5.22
N GLY A 95 -9.97 -8.49 -5.67
CA GLY A 95 -10.75 -9.64 -5.22
C GLY A 95 -10.49 -10.09 -3.78
N ALA A 96 -9.41 -9.60 -3.16
CA ALA A 96 -8.95 -10.04 -1.83
C ALA A 96 -8.90 -8.90 -0.79
N VAL A 97 -8.92 -7.64 -1.23
CA VAL A 97 -8.74 -6.47 -0.36
C VAL A 97 -9.85 -5.42 -0.57
N SER A 98 -10.01 -4.51 0.37
CA SER A 98 -10.80 -3.29 0.18
C SER A 98 -9.93 -2.24 -0.50
N VAL A 99 -10.17 -1.97 -1.78
CA VAL A 99 -9.46 -0.94 -2.53
C VAL A 99 -9.88 0.44 -2.04
N LEU A 100 -8.92 1.26 -1.66
CA LEU A 100 -9.13 2.62 -1.17
C LEU A 100 -8.98 3.66 -2.29
N ALA A 101 -8.04 3.40 -3.21
CA ALA A 101 -7.78 4.28 -4.34
C ALA A 101 -7.18 3.54 -5.52
N THR A 102 -7.46 4.05 -6.72
CA THR A 102 -6.92 3.58 -8.00
C THR A 102 -6.13 4.67 -8.71
N LEU A 103 -5.21 4.26 -9.57
CA LEU A 103 -4.44 5.14 -10.44
C LEU A 103 -5.08 5.21 -11.82
N ASP A 104 -5.24 6.39 -12.38
CA ASP A 104 -5.75 6.58 -13.74
C ASP A 104 -4.62 6.45 -14.76
N GLU A 105 -4.49 5.28 -15.39
CA GLU A 105 -3.46 5.02 -16.40
C GLU A 105 -3.56 5.90 -17.66
N ARG A 106 -4.66 6.62 -17.86
CA ARG A 106 -4.79 7.61 -18.95
C ARG A 106 -4.03 8.89 -18.67
N THR A 107 -3.58 9.11 -17.45
CA THR A 107 -2.90 10.34 -16.99
C THR A 107 -1.39 10.24 -16.94
N TYR A 108 -0.84 9.03 -17.20
CA TYR A 108 0.60 8.78 -17.21
C TYR A 108 0.95 7.67 -18.21
N SER A 109 2.23 7.32 -18.36
CA SER A 109 2.71 6.27 -19.28
C SER A 109 3.36 5.12 -18.54
N GLY A 110 3.16 3.87 -19.04
CA GLY A 110 3.81 2.68 -18.49
C GLY A 110 2.98 1.92 -17.45
N GLY A 111 1.70 2.26 -17.29
CA GLY A 111 0.76 1.43 -16.55
C GLY A 111 0.46 0.13 -17.29
N THR A 112 0.35 -0.99 -16.57
CA THR A 112 0.06 -2.32 -17.12
C THR A 112 -1.10 -3.02 -16.43
N MET A 113 -1.82 -2.33 -15.54
CA MET A 113 -2.98 -2.85 -14.82
C MET A 113 -4.31 -2.53 -15.52
N ALA A 114 -4.27 -1.82 -16.63
CA ALA A 114 -5.42 -1.41 -17.46
C ALA A 114 -6.39 -0.46 -16.73
N LEU A 115 -7.71 -0.66 -16.91
CA LEU A 115 -8.72 0.25 -16.36
C LEU A 115 -8.93 0.12 -14.84
N ASP A 116 -8.34 -0.89 -14.22
CA ASP A 116 -8.47 -1.14 -12.77
C ASP A 116 -7.09 -1.32 -12.15
N HIS A 117 -6.52 -0.21 -11.69
CA HIS A 117 -5.18 -0.13 -11.11
C HIS A 117 -5.21 0.26 -9.62
N PRO A 118 -5.52 -0.66 -8.70
CA PRO A 118 -5.44 -0.38 -7.26
C PRO A 118 -4.03 -0.01 -6.84
N ILE A 119 -3.88 1.10 -6.09
CA ILE A 119 -2.59 1.56 -5.53
C ILE A 119 -2.61 1.80 -4.03
N MET A 120 -3.81 1.79 -3.43
CA MET A 120 -4.01 1.86 -1.99
C MET A 120 -5.10 0.89 -1.60
N TRP A 121 -4.86 0.09 -0.55
CA TRP A 121 -5.85 -0.85 -0.05
C TRP A 121 -5.67 -1.17 1.42
N ALA A 122 -6.72 -1.73 2.01
CA ALA A 122 -6.73 -2.21 3.38
C ALA A 122 -7.46 -3.55 3.44
N GLN A 123 -7.15 -4.36 4.44
CA GLN A 123 -7.81 -5.63 4.70
C GLN A 123 -7.66 -6.04 6.16
N THR A 124 -8.50 -6.97 6.60
CA THR A 124 -8.22 -7.79 7.77
C THR A 124 -7.62 -9.10 7.27
N TYR A 125 -6.43 -9.44 7.77
CA TYR A 125 -5.72 -10.64 7.39
C TYR A 125 -5.27 -11.41 8.61
N GLU A 126 -5.69 -12.67 8.74
CA GLU A 126 -5.31 -13.57 9.83
C GLU A 126 -5.49 -12.98 11.24
N GLY A 127 -6.49 -12.12 11.40
CA GLY A 127 -6.82 -11.44 12.67
C GLY A 127 -6.24 -10.04 12.83
N GLY A 128 -5.22 -9.65 12.06
CA GLY A 128 -4.62 -8.33 12.07
C GLY A 128 -5.17 -7.40 11.00
N ARG A 129 -4.90 -6.11 11.12
CA ARG A 129 -5.23 -5.10 10.12
C ARG A 129 -4.01 -4.83 9.24
N SER A 130 -4.18 -4.87 7.93
CA SER A 130 -3.15 -4.56 6.95
C SER A 130 -3.59 -3.40 6.09
N TRP A 131 -2.70 -2.43 5.91
CA TRP A 131 -2.88 -1.28 5.03
C TRP A 131 -1.65 -1.09 4.15
N TYR A 132 -1.87 -0.71 2.90
CA TYR A 132 -0.80 -0.50 1.93
C TYR A 132 -1.05 0.72 1.05
N THR A 133 0.02 1.44 0.70
CA THR A 133 0.06 2.46 -0.35
C THR A 133 1.29 2.25 -1.25
N ALA A 134 1.08 2.34 -2.57
CA ALA A 134 2.15 2.33 -3.56
C ALA A 134 2.89 3.68 -3.66
N GLY A 135 2.31 4.77 -3.17
CA GLY A 135 3.01 6.06 -3.08
C GLY A 135 4.06 6.09 -1.97
N GLY A 136 4.97 7.06 -2.03
CA GLY A 136 6.00 7.26 -1.02
C GLY A 136 7.40 6.84 -1.44
N HIS A 137 7.69 6.87 -2.76
CA HIS A 137 9.04 6.68 -3.27
C HIS A 137 9.91 7.91 -3.04
N THR A 138 9.37 9.08 -3.36
CA THR A 138 10.15 10.32 -3.38
C THR A 138 10.24 10.98 -2.00
N ALA A 139 11.31 11.69 -1.71
CA ALA A 139 11.45 12.50 -0.50
C ALA A 139 10.37 13.59 -0.41
N GLU A 140 9.94 14.12 -1.55
CA GLU A 140 8.88 15.12 -1.68
C GLU A 140 7.54 14.59 -1.15
N SER A 141 7.25 13.30 -1.32
CA SER A 141 6.06 12.65 -0.75
C SER A 141 5.99 12.84 0.78
N PHE A 142 7.13 12.75 1.47
CA PHE A 142 7.22 12.94 2.92
C PHE A 142 7.30 14.43 3.35
N ALA A 143 7.30 15.36 2.41
CA ALA A 143 7.11 16.79 2.64
C ALA A 143 5.68 17.25 2.34
N GLU A 144 4.85 16.40 1.72
CA GLU A 144 3.46 16.69 1.38
C GLU A 144 2.53 16.46 2.58
N ALA A 145 1.90 17.52 3.09
CA ALA A 145 1.04 17.45 4.27
C ALA A 145 -0.12 16.46 4.12
N GLN A 146 -0.72 16.36 2.93
CA GLN A 146 -1.81 15.42 2.65
C GLN A 146 -1.33 13.96 2.69
N PHE A 147 -0.13 13.66 2.17
CA PHE A 147 0.44 12.32 2.23
C PHE A 147 0.78 11.94 3.67
N LEU A 148 1.31 12.86 4.47
CA LEU A 148 1.62 12.62 5.88
C LEU A 148 0.35 12.40 6.71
N ASP A 149 -0.73 13.17 6.49
CA ASP A 149 -2.02 12.94 7.17
C ASP A 149 -2.60 11.56 6.78
N HIS A 150 -2.60 11.23 5.50
CA HIS A 150 -3.01 9.93 4.97
C HIS A 150 -2.26 8.78 5.64
N LEU A 151 -0.93 8.84 5.69
CA LEU A 151 -0.08 7.84 6.32
C LEU A 151 -0.29 7.78 7.85
N GLY A 152 -0.38 8.92 8.51
CA GLY A 152 -0.63 9.01 9.95
C GLY A 152 -1.95 8.34 10.35
N ARG A 153 -3.03 8.62 9.61
CA ARG A 153 -4.34 7.98 9.82
C ARG A 153 -4.31 6.48 9.52
N ALA A 154 -3.55 6.05 8.51
CA ALA A 154 -3.35 4.63 8.23
C ALA A 154 -2.67 3.89 9.39
N ILE A 155 -1.65 4.51 9.99
CA ILE A 155 -0.96 3.97 11.18
C ILE A 155 -1.94 3.86 12.36
N LEU A 156 -2.72 4.89 12.64
CA LEU A 156 -3.71 4.88 13.72
C LEU A 156 -4.79 3.82 13.48
N TRP A 157 -5.28 3.69 12.24
CA TRP A 157 -6.26 2.65 11.89
C TRP A 157 -5.68 1.24 12.06
N ALA A 158 -4.47 1.00 11.56
CA ALA A 158 -3.82 -0.30 11.70
C ALA A 158 -3.57 -0.65 13.17
N ALA A 159 -3.21 0.34 13.99
CA ALA A 159 -3.02 0.18 15.44
C ALA A 159 -4.33 -0.01 16.22
N GLY A 160 -5.49 0.19 15.59
CA GLY A 160 -6.78 0.10 16.27
C GLY A 160 -7.12 1.31 17.15
N ALA A 161 -6.49 2.47 16.89
CA ALA A 161 -6.70 3.69 17.64
C ALA A 161 -7.86 4.55 17.11
N ILE A 162 -8.27 4.29 15.85
CA ILE A 162 -9.43 4.89 15.17
C ILE A 162 -10.11 3.87 14.29
#